data_19580ed325a0f56661620ff2332c7e35
#
_entry.id   19580ed325a0f56661620ff2332c7e35
#
_cell.length_a   1.000
_cell.length_b   1.000
_cell.length_c   1.000
_cell.angle_alpha   90.00
_cell.angle_beta   90.00
_cell.angle_gamma   90.00
#
_symmetry.space_group_name_H-M   'P 1'
#
loop_
_entity.id
_entity.type
_entity.pdbx_description
1 polymer ?
#
loop_
_entity_poly.entity_id
_entity_poly.type
_entity_poly.pdbx_seq_one_letter_code
_entity_poly.pdbx_strand_id
1 'polypeptide(L)'
;GLARALTVNSDILLMDEPFSAVDEQMRRKLQEDLLNLLKIESKSVIFVTHSIEEAVYLADQVVILSGRPGSIADIVSPEIDRRGDIDAIRRQPRYIELVDEIWGSLRSYVE
;
A
#
# COMPACT_ATOMS: atom_id res chain seq x y z
N GLY A 1 11.86 -12.77 1.97
CA GLY A 1 11.57 -11.46 1.56
C GLY A 1 10.25 -11.33 0.84
N LEU A 2 10.31 -11.12 -0.43
CA LEU A 2 9.11 -10.96 -1.25
C LEU A 2 8.60 -12.31 -1.75
N ALA A 3 8.48 -13.26 -0.83
CA ALA A 3 8.18 -14.65 -1.17
C ALA A 3 6.80 -14.85 -1.77
N ARG A 4 5.92 -13.89 -1.61
CA ARG A 4 4.55 -14.00 -2.12
C ARG A 4 4.31 -13.19 -3.39
N ALA A 5 5.36 -12.74 -4.03
CA ALA A 5 5.23 -12.03 -5.30
C ALA A 5 4.94 -13.06 -6.41
N LEU A 6 3.89 -12.81 -7.17
CA LEU A 6 3.50 -13.67 -8.28
C LEU A 6 3.44 -12.83 -9.55
N THR A 7 4.09 -13.32 -10.60
CA THR A 7 4.03 -12.64 -11.89
C THR A 7 2.89 -13.25 -12.71
N VAL A 8 1.84 -12.46 -12.91
CA VAL A 8 0.68 -12.88 -13.70
C VAL A 8 1.03 -12.86 -15.19
N ASN A 9 1.76 -11.81 -15.58
CA ASN A 9 2.42 -11.74 -16.88
C ASN A 9 3.63 -10.83 -16.72
N SER A 10 4.34 -10.53 -17.80
CA SER A 10 5.57 -9.75 -17.73
C SER A 10 5.38 -8.31 -17.22
N ASP A 11 4.15 -7.81 -17.26
CA ASP A 11 3.87 -6.40 -16.92
C ASP A 11 3.10 -6.20 -15.62
N ILE A 12 2.54 -7.26 -15.05
CA ILE A 12 1.75 -7.17 -13.83
C ILE A 12 2.35 -8.07 -12.76
N LEU A 13 2.54 -7.50 -11.58
CA LEU A 13 3.05 -8.22 -10.42
C LEU A 13 2.00 -8.18 -9.31
N LEU A 14 1.66 -9.34 -8.78
CA LEU A 14 0.74 -9.44 -7.64
C LEU A 14 1.52 -9.77 -6.39
N MET A 15 1.36 -8.95 -5.36
CA MET A 15 2.02 -9.14 -4.05
C MET A 15 0.95 -9.22 -2.97
N ASP A 16 0.87 -10.36 -2.28
CA ASP A 16 -0.12 -10.61 -1.25
C ASP A 16 0.55 -10.59 0.12
N GLU A 17 0.35 -9.52 0.85
CA GLU A 17 0.90 -9.29 2.19
C GLU A 17 2.37 -9.66 2.31
N PRO A 18 3.24 -9.09 1.44
CA PRO A 18 4.62 -9.56 1.35
C PRO A 18 5.46 -9.25 2.60
N PHE A 19 5.01 -8.33 3.45
CA PHE A 19 5.78 -7.91 4.62
C PHE A 19 5.18 -8.37 5.93
N SER A 20 4.11 -9.17 5.90
CA SER A 20 3.40 -9.55 7.13
C SER A 20 4.21 -10.45 8.05
N ALA A 21 5.15 -11.23 7.51
CA ALA A 21 5.90 -12.22 8.26
C ALA A 21 7.29 -11.75 8.71
N VAL A 22 7.66 -10.50 8.46
CA VAL A 22 8.97 -9.98 8.81
C VAL A 22 8.88 -9.00 9.98
N ASP A 23 9.99 -8.84 10.71
CA ASP A 23 10.02 -7.90 11.83
C ASP A 23 9.96 -6.45 11.33
N GLU A 24 9.76 -5.52 12.27
CA GLU A 24 9.51 -4.14 11.92
C GLU A 24 10.66 -3.46 11.19
N GLN A 25 11.89 -3.72 11.61
CA GLN A 25 13.05 -3.10 10.97
C GLN A 25 13.24 -3.61 9.54
N MET A 26 13.12 -4.92 9.36
CA MET A 26 13.23 -5.52 8.04
C MET A 26 12.07 -5.09 7.14
N ARG A 27 10.87 -5.01 7.71
CA ARG A 27 9.70 -4.54 6.97
C ARG A 27 9.93 -3.14 6.41
N ARG A 28 10.45 -2.24 7.24
CA ARG A 28 10.72 -0.87 6.83
C ARG A 28 11.70 -0.81 5.67
N LYS A 29 12.77 -1.59 5.77
CA LYS A 29 13.77 -1.66 4.71
C LYS A 29 13.17 -2.18 3.40
N LEU A 30 12.38 -3.24 3.49
CA LEU A 30 11.75 -3.83 2.30
C LEU A 30 10.72 -2.90 1.68
N GLN A 31 9.98 -2.16 2.49
CA GLN A 31 9.04 -1.17 1.99
C GLN A 31 9.76 -0.06 1.23
N GLU A 32 10.89 0.40 1.74
CA GLU A 32 11.68 1.42 1.05
C GLU A 32 12.28 0.89 -0.25
N ASP A 33 12.77 -0.35 -0.24
CA ASP A 33 13.31 -0.99 -1.43
C ASP A 33 12.22 -1.11 -2.49
N LEU A 34 11.01 -1.50 -2.11
CA LEU A 34 9.90 -1.60 -3.03
C LEU A 34 9.51 -0.23 -3.58
N LEU A 35 9.43 0.77 -2.74
CA LEU A 35 9.10 2.13 -3.17
C LEU A 35 10.09 2.63 -4.21
N ASN A 36 11.38 2.40 -3.98
CA ASN A 36 12.42 2.80 -4.93
C ASN A 36 12.31 2.03 -6.24
N LEU A 37 12.01 0.73 -6.16
CA LEU A 37 11.82 -0.10 -7.34
C LEU A 37 10.63 0.41 -8.18
N LEU A 38 9.54 0.76 -7.55
CA LEU A 38 8.37 1.27 -8.24
C LEU A 38 8.62 2.60 -8.96
N LYS A 39 9.56 3.39 -8.47
CA LYS A 39 9.95 4.63 -9.13
C LYS A 39 10.75 4.40 -10.41
N ILE A 40 11.43 3.27 -10.50
CA ILE A 40 12.31 2.94 -11.62
C ILE A 40 11.59 2.10 -12.66
N GLU A 41 10.83 1.12 -12.21
CA GLU A 41 10.16 0.16 -13.10
C GLU A 41 8.79 0.66 -13.53
N SER A 42 8.44 0.38 -14.79
CA SER A 42 7.14 0.75 -15.37
C SER A 42 6.10 -0.35 -15.24
N LYS A 43 6.23 -1.20 -14.24
CA LYS A 43 5.31 -2.33 -14.07
C LYS A 43 4.12 -1.95 -13.22
N SER A 44 2.99 -2.57 -13.49
CA SER A 44 1.80 -2.45 -12.66
C SER A 44 1.90 -3.44 -11.51
N VAL A 45 1.64 -2.98 -10.30
CA VAL A 45 1.69 -3.83 -9.11
C VAL A 45 0.35 -3.79 -8.41
N ILE A 46 -0.19 -4.96 -8.09
CA ILE A 46 -1.34 -5.10 -7.24
C ILE A 46 -0.83 -5.59 -5.88
N PHE A 47 -1.06 -4.80 -4.86
CA PHE A 47 -0.49 -5.01 -3.54
C PHE A 47 -1.61 -5.19 -2.53
N VAL A 48 -1.70 -6.37 -1.92
CA VAL A 48 -2.71 -6.66 -0.90
C VAL A 48 -2.08 -6.53 0.47
N THR A 49 -2.68 -5.73 1.33
CA THR A 49 -2.16 -5.50 2.67
C THR A 49 -3.27 -5.15 3.66
N HIS A 50 -3.05 -5.46 4.92
CA HIS A 50 -3.89 -4.98 6.03
C HIS A 50 -3.37 -3.67 6.60
N SER A 51 -2.21 -3.21 6.16
CA SER A 51 -1.62 -1.98 6.67
C SER A 51 -2.07 -0.78 5.85
N ILE A 52 -2.85 0.09 6.47
CA ILE A 52 -3.30 1.33 5.84
C ILE A 52 -2.10 2.20 5.46
N GLU A 53 -1.12 2.26 6.35
CA GLU A 53 0.08 3.07 6.11
C GLU A 53 0.83 2.61 4.86
N GLU A 54 1.02 1.30 4.69
CA GLU A 54 1.66 0.75 3.49
C GLU A 54 0.90 1.13 2.24
N ALA A 55 -0.42 1.00 2.28
CA ALA A 55 -1.26 1.33 1.14
C ALA A 55 -1.08 2.78 0.73
N VAL A 56 -1.05 3.69 1.69
CA VAL A 56 -0.97 5.12 1.39
C VAL A 56 0.39 5.50 0.82
N TYR A 57 1.51 5.00 1.38
CA TYR A 57 2.79 5.44 0.86
C TYR A 57 3.29 4.66 -0.35
N LEU A 58 2.69 3.52 -0.69
CA LEU A 58 3.12 2.74 -1.84
C LEU A 58 2.20 2.87 -3.05
N ALA A 59 0.90 3.08 -2.86
CA ALA A 59 -0.07 2.94 -3.94
C ALA A 59 -0.42 4.25 -4.63
N ASP A 60 -0.64 4.19 -5.94
CA ASP A 60 -1.25 5.27 -6.69
C ASP A 60 -2.76 5.30 -6.47
N GLN A 61 -3.34 4.15 -6.17
CA GLN A 61 -4.75 4.01 -5.92
C GLN A 61 -4.97 2.96 -4.85
N VAL A 62 -5.77 3.29 -3.84
CA VAL A 62 -6.09 2.39 -2.74
C VAL A 62 -7.55 1.93 -2.91
N VAL A 63 -7.73 0.62 -3.00
CA VAL A 63 -9.07 0.02 -3.08
C VAL A 63 -9.40 -0.58 -1.72
N ILE A 64 -10.47 -0.11 -1.13
CA ILE A 64 -10.93 -0.59 0.17
C ILE A 64 -12.03 -1.63 -0.07
N LEU A 65 -11.77 -2.85 0.39
CA LEU A 65 -12.74 -3.93 0.23
C LEU A 65 -13.67 -3.98 1.43
N SER A 66 -14.95 -4.22 1.16
CA SER A 66 -15.91 -4.42 2.25
C SER A 66 -15.77 -5.84 2.81
N GLY A 67 -16.44 -6.12 3.92
CA GLY A 67 -16.45 -7.46 4.49
C GLY A 67 -17.20 -8.49 3.64
N ARG A 68 -17.87 -8.04 2.57
CA ARG A 68 -18.62 -8.93 1.67
C ARG A 68 -17.73 -9.31 0.49
N PRO A 69 -17.65 -10.61 0.15
CA PRO A 69 -16.83 -11.03 -0.99
C PRO A 69 -17.21 -10.31 -2.28
N GLY A 70 -16.20 -9.85 -3.01
CA GLY A 70 -16.39 -9.20 -4.29
C GLY A 70 -16.89 -7.76 -4.24
N SER A 71 -17.02 -7.18 -3.05
CA SER A 71 -17.54 -5.81 -2.91
C SER A 71 -16.42 -4.82 -2.63
N ILE A 72 -16.45 -3.71 -3.36
CA ILE A 72 -15.55 -2.59 -3.13
C ILE A 72 -16.29 -1.55 -2.31
N ALA A 73 -15.72 -1.17 -1.17
CA ALA A 73 -16.31 -0.17 -0.29
C ALA A 73 -15.97 1.24 -0.75
N ASP A 74 -14.72 1.47 -1.18
CA ASP A 74 -14.29 2.80 -1.57
C ASP A 74 -13.00 2.70 -2.39
N ILE A 75 -12.71 3.73 -3.16
CA ILE A 75 -11.47 3.86 -3.92
C ILE A 75 -10.90 5.24 -3.61
N VAL A 76 -9.65 5.26 -3.13
CA VAL A 76 -8.96 6.49 -2.75
C VAL A 76 -7.71 6.64 -3.59
N SER A 77 -7.49 7.82 -4.15
CA SER A 77 -6.26 8.14 -4.89
C SER A 77 -5.40 9.06 -4.03
N PRO A 78 -4.36 8.51 -3.38
CA PRO A 78 -3.50 9.36 -2.56
C PRO A 78 -2.73 10.35 -3.41
N GLU A 79 -2.95 11.63 -3.16
CA GLU A 79 -2.23 12.70 -3.84
C GLU A 79 -1.17 13.24 -2.90
N ILE A 80 -0.08 12.49 -2.76
CA ILE A 80 1.03 12.84 -1.88
C ILE A 80 2.34 12.83 -2.67
N ASP A 81 3.29 13.60 -2.17
CA ASP A 81 4.62 13.65 -2.75
C ASP A 81 5.42 12.44 -2.23
N ARG A 82 5.89 11.60 -3.15
CA ARG A 82 6.67 10.41 -2.80
C ARG A 82 8.16 10.58 -3.03
N ARG A 83 8.63 11.80 -3.19
CA ARG A 83 10.06 12.07 -3.24
C ARG A 83 10.62 11.93 -1.83
N GLY A 84 11.81 11.38 -1.74
CA GLY A 84 12.42 11.11 -0.47
C GLY A 84 12.07 9.72 0.06
N ASP A 85 12.35 9.49 1.32
CA ASP A 85 12.12 8.19 1.97
C ASP A 85 10.73 8.14 2.63
N ILE A 86 10.44 7.00 3.26
CA ILE A 86 9.16 6.79 3.94
C ILE A 86 8.94 7.80 5.06
N ASP A 87 10.00 8.18 5.78
CA ASP A 87 9.87 9.17 6.85
C ASP A 87 9.42 10.52 6.32
N ALA A 88 9.95 10.94 5.17
CA ALA A 88 9.55 12.18 4.54
C ALA A 88 8.07 12.13 4.11
N ILE A 89 7.64 11.00 3.56
CA ILE A 89 6.24 10.81 3.17
C ILE A 89 5.32 10.89 4.39
N ARG A 90 5.70 10.23 5.47
CA ARG A 90 4.87 10.16 6.68
C ARG A 90 4.75 11.50 7.41
N ARG A 91 5.64 12.43 7.17
CA ARG A 91 5.58 13.77 7.77
C ARG A 91 4.63 14.71 7.05
N GLN A 92 4.18 14.37 5.86
CA GLN A 92 3.27 15.23 5.11
C GLN A 92 1.90 15.26 5.78
N PRO A 93 1.31 16.45 5.97
CA PRO A 93 -0.04 16.54 6.54
C PRO A 93 -1.06 15.75 5.73
N ARG A 94 -0.92 15.72 4.42
CA ARG A 94 -1.84 14.98 3.55
C ARG A 94 -1.77 13.47 3.81
N TYR A 95 -0.59 12.94 4.14
CA TYR A 95 -0.45 11.54 4.50
C TYR A 95 -1.27 11.22 5.75
N ILE A 96 -1.16 12.06 6.77
CA ILE A 96 -1.88 11.89 8.04
C ILE A 96 -3.39 11.94 7.80
N GLU A 97 -3.84 12.90 7.00
CA GLU A 97 -5.26 13.02 6.65
C GLU A 97 -5.78 11.78 5.92
N LEU A 98 -5.01 11.27 4.97
CA LEU A 98 -5.41 10.10 4.20
C LEU A 98 -5.52 8.84 5.05
N VAL A 99 -4.56 8.61 5.93
CA VAL A 99 -4.60 7.48 6.85
C VAL A 99 -5.86 7.54 7.71
N ASP A 100 -6.16 8.73 8.20
CA ASP A 100 -7.33 8.94 9.05
C ASP A 100 -8.64 8.72 8.28
N GLU A 101 -8.73 9.24 7.07
CA GLU A 101 -9.89 9.04 6.20
C GLU A 101 -10.14 7.55 5.91
N ILE A 102 -9.08 6.81 5.61
CA ILE A 102 -9.20 5.39 5.32
C ILE A 102 -9.63 4.62 6.55
N TRP A 103 -9.08 4.95 7.72
CA TRP A 103 -9.51 4.37 8.98
C TRP A 103 -11.00 4.59 9.21
N GLY A 104 -11.47 5.81 8.93
CA GLY A 104 -12.90 6.14 9.06
C GLY A 104 -13.78 5.30 8.16
N SER A 105 -13.37 5.13 6.90
CA SER A 105 -14.09 4.28 5.95
C SER A 105 -14.13 2.83 6.41
N LEU A 106 -13.00 2.29 6.83
CA LEU A 106 -12.93 0.89 7.28
C LEU A 106 -13.84 0.63 8.48
N ARG A 107 -13.86 1.54 9.44
CA ARG A 107 -14.72 1.38 10.61
C ARG A 107 -16.20 1.33 10.23
N SER A 108 -16.59 2.09 9.20
CA SER A 108 -17.97 2.08 8.73
C SER A 108 -18.40 0.75 8.13
N TYR A 109 -17.47 -0.02 7.60
CA TYR A 109 -17.79 -1.27 6.89
C TYR A 109 -17.50 -2.53 7.72
N VAL A 110 -16.83 -2.41 8.84
CA VAL A 110 -16.50 -3.54 9.69
C VAL A 110 -17.56 -3.77 10.77
N GLU A 111 -18.29 -2.75 11.14
CA GLU A 111 -19.33 -2.82 12.17
C GLU A 111 -20.64 -3.39 11.65
#